data_ebb50109e60ca6030483fb18b566efe4
#
_entry.id   ebb50109e60ca6030483fb18b566efe4
#
_cell.length_a   1.000
_cell.length_b   1.000
_cell.length_c   1.000
_cell.angle_alpha   90.00
_cell.angle_beta   90.00
_cell.angle_gamma   90.00
#
_symmetry.space_group_name_H-M   'P 1'
#
loop_
_entity.id
_entity.type
_entity.pdbx_description
1 polymer ?
#
loop_
_entity_poly.entity_id
_entity_poly.type
_entity_poly.pdbx_seq_one_letter_code
_entity_poly.pdbx_strand_id
1 'polypeptide(L)'
;MKAILIDVKNQLVKEVEHDDTLDNIYELIDCRTFDVVSIDGKNSIYVDDEGLYREDQLYFEYFGTEHSVRLAGNGLILGLDRDSGDSISTTLTTEEVKNKVVFLPDGFSINPSMEVTEWV
;
A
#
# COMPACT_ATOMS: atom_id res chain seq x y z
N MET A 1 6.25 15.37 5.46
CA MET A 1 6.74 14.17 6.19
C MET A 1 7.20 13.11 5.20
N LYS A 2 8.12 12.28 5.64
CA LYS A 2 8.65 11.21 4.80
C LYS A 2 7.65 10.08 4.64
N ALA A 3 7.40 9.66 3.40
CA ALA A 3 6.56 8.53 3.07
C ALA A 3 7.26 7.68 2.02
N ILE A 4 6.80 6.45 1.84
CA ILE A 4 7.36 5.56 0.81
C ILE A 4 6.23 5.17 -0.13
N LEU A 5 6.42 5.44 -1.41
CA LEU A 5 5.47 5.10 -2.45
C LEU A 5 5.87 3.79 -3.12
N ILE A 6 4.91 2.86 -3.18
CA ILE A 6 5.04 1.62 -3.96
C ILE A 6 4.29 1.86 -5.27
N ASP A 7 5.04 1.99 -6.36
CA ASP A 7 4.51 2.28 -7.69
C ASP A 7 4.44 0.97 -8.48
N VAL A 8 3.24 0.39 -8.58
CA VAL A 8 3.07 -0.91 -9.24
C VAL A 8 3.28 -0.85 -10.74
N LYS A 9 2.94 0.28 -11.36
CA LYS A 9 3.03 0.43 -12.81
C LYS A 9 4.48 0.44 -13.29
N ASN A 10 5.34 1.12 -12.54
CA ASN A 10 6.76 1.22 -12.88
C ASN A 10 7.62 0.24 -12.08
N GLN A 11 7.02 -0.52 -11.19
CA GLN A 11 7.70 -1.48 -10.30
C GLN A 11 8.82 -0.81 -9.51
N LEU A 12 8.48 0.31 -8.89
CA LEU A 12 9.43 1.12 -8.11
C LEU A 12 8.95 1.28 -6.68
N VAL A 13 9.94 1.37 -5.79
CA VAL A 13 9.72 1.76 -4.39
C VAL A 13 10.58 3.00 -4.18
N LYS A 14 9.95 4.13 -3.82
CA LYS A 14 10.68 5.39 -3.69
C LYS A 14 10.19 6.20 -2.51
N GLU A 15 11.10 6.99 -1.92
CA GLU A 15 10.76 7.94 -0.89
C GLU A 15 10.10 9.16 -1.53
N VAL A 16 9.01 9.63 -0.93
CA VAL A 16 8.29 10.82 -1.37
C VAL A 16 7.99 11.71 -0.18
N GLU A 17 7.79 13.01 -0.44
CA GLU A 17 7.29 13.93 0.55
C GLU A 17 5.77 13.89 0.56
N HIS A 18 5.20 13.74 1.75
CA HIS A 18 3.76 13.82 1.97
C HIS A 18 3.46 15.09 2.76
N ASP A 19 2.49 15.87 2.30
CA ASP A 19 2.18 17.18 2.90
C ASP A 19 1.16 17.11 4.04
N ASP A 20 0.82 15.91 4.48
CA ASP A 20 -0.11 15.65 5.58
C ASP A 20 -1.56 16.05 5.26
N THR A 21 -1.94 16.04 3.97
CA THR A 21 -3.31 16.25 3.55
C THR A 21 -3.88 14.99 2.91
N LEU A 22 -5.19 14.82 3.00
CA LEU A 22 -5.87 13.72 2.32
C LEU A 22 -5.75 13.83 0.80
N ASP A 23 -5.80 15.05 0.28
CA ASP A 23 -5.66 15.29 -1.16
C ASP A 23 -4.33 14.76 -1.69
N ASN A 24 -3.26 14.90 -0.93
CA ASN A 24 -1.97 14.39 -1.32
C ASN A 24 -1.94 12.86 -1.37
N ILE A 25 -2.64 12.18 -0.45
CA ILE A 25 -2.79 10.73 -0.50
C ILE A 25 -3.52 10.32 -1.78
N TYR A 26 -4.62 10.98 -2.08
CA TYR A 26 -5.39 10.68 -3.30
C TYR A 26 -4.56 10.85 -4.57
N GLU A 27 -3.72 11.88 -4.62
CA GLU A 27 -2.83 12.10 -5.76
C GLU A 27 -1.75 11.04 -5.88
N LEU A 28 -1.09 10.70 -4.78
CA LEU A 28 0.04 9.78 -4.78
C LEU A 28 -0.34 8.36 -5.17
N ILE A 29 -1.50 7.89 -4.73
CA ILE A 29 -1.95 6.53 -5.03
C ILE A 29 -3.07 6.48 -6.08
N ASP A 30 -3.44 7.63 -6.63
CA ASP A 30 -4.44 7.75 -7.71
C ASP A 30 -5.76 7.08 -7.31
N CYS A 31 -6.37 7.58 -6.24
CA CYS A 31 -7.63 7.03 -5.74
C CYS A 31 -8.62 8.13 -5.37
N ARG A 32 -9.88 7.74 -5.22
CA ARG A 32 -10.94 8.63 -4.72
C ARG A 32 -11.22 8.36 -3.25
N THR A 33 -11.05 7.12 -2.84
CA THR A 33 -11.16 6.69 -1.45
C THR A 33 -10.04 5.71 -1.18
N PHE A 34 -9.59 5.63 0.07
CA PHE A 34 -8.49 4.73 0.40
C PHE A 34 -8.84 3.86 1.61
N ASP A 35 -8.15 2.73 1.68
CA ASP A 35 -8.16 1.84 2.82
C ASP A 35 -6.77 1.83 3.45
N VAL A 36 -6.68 1.42 4.70
CA VAL A 36 -5.42 1.44 5.45
C VAL A 36 -5.15 0.05 6.00
N VAL A 37 -3.96 -0.46 5.69
CA VAL A 37 -3.52 -1.78 6.14
C VAL A 37 -2.34 -1.61 7.08
N SER A 38 -2.46 -2.06 8.31
CA SER A 38 -1.35 -2.04 9.27
C SER A 38 -0.34 -3.12 8.91
N ILE A 39 0.95 -2.77 8.91
CA ILE A 39 1.99 -3.70 8.50
C ILE A 39 2.94 -4.12 9.63
N ASP A 40 3.15 -3.27 10.63
CA ASP A 40 4.05 -3.61 11.74
C ASP A 40 3.66 -2.94 13.06
N GLY A 41 2.46 -2.39 13.15
CA GLY A 41 1.99 -1.68 14.34
C GLY A 41 2.51 -0.25 14.48
N LYS A 42 3.50 0.15 13.66
CA LYS A 42 4.05 1.50 13.64
C LYS A 42 3.90 2.16 12.29
N ASN A 43 3.66 1.38 11.26
CA ASN A 43 3.52 1.85 9.89
C ASN A 43 2.30 1.20 9.25
N SER A 44 1.71 1.89 8.29
CA SER A 44 0.55 1.42 7.56
C SER A 44 0.71 1.71 6.07
N ILE A 45 0.05 0.91 5.24
CA ILE A 45 -0.01 1.14 3.80
C ILE A 45 -1.40 1.64 3.46
N TYR A 46 -1.46 2.78 2.78
CA TYR A 46 -2.68 3.36 2.25
C TYR A 46 -2.83 2.90 0.81
N VAL A 47 -3.97 2.31 0.47
CA VAL A 47 -4.26 1.78 -0.87
C VAL A 47 -5.65 2.22 -1.31
N ASP A 48 -5.91 2.15 -2.62
CA ASP A 48 -7.22 2.43 -3.19
C ASP A 48 -8.21 1.35 -2.75
N ASP A 49 -9.27 1.71 -2.04
CA ASP A 49 -10.25 0.73 -1.58
C ASP A 49 -11.13 0.18 -2.71
N GLU A 50 -11.10 0.79 -3.89
CA GLU A 50 -11.76 0.31 -5.10
C GLU A 50 -10.80 -0.41 -6.06
N GLY A 51 -9.55 -0.61 -5.63
CA GLY A 51 -8.50 -1.12 -6.52
C GLY A 51 -8.79 -2.50 -7.11
N LEU A 52 -9.44 -3.39 -6.37
CA LEU A 52 -9.77 -4.73 -6.85
C LEU A 52 -10.80 -4.73 -8.00
N TYR A 53 -11.53 -3.64 -8.16
CA TYR A 53 -12.59 -3.55 -9.16
C TYR A 53 -12.16 -2.83 -10.44
N ARG A 54 -10.91 -2.38 -10.52
CA ARG A 54 -10.39 -1.71 -11.71
C ARG A 54 -9.93 -2.73 -12.74
N GLU A 55 -10.23 -2.45 -14.01
CA GLU A 55 -9.72 -3.25 -15.13
C GLU A 55 -8.23 -2.99 -15.30
N ASP A 56 -7.51 -3.98 -15.79
CA ASP A 56 -6.07 -3.92 -16.05
C ASP A 56 -5.26 -3.49 -14.83
N GLN A 57 -5.74 -3.84 -13.64
CA GLN A 57 -5.09 -3.49 -12.40
C GLN A 57 -3.81 -4.31 -12.20
N LEU A 58 -2.78 -3.64 -11.68
CA LEU A 58 -1.54 -4.27 -11.25
C LEU A 58 -1.55 -4.43 -9.74
N TYR A 59 -0.85 -5.42 -9.25
CA TYR A 59 -0.88 -5.83 -7.84
C TYR A 59 0.53 -5.98 -7.31
N PHE A 60 0.67 -5.86 -6.00
CA PHE A 60 1.91 -6.21 -5.31
C PHE A 60 1.58 -7.01 -4.06
N GLU A 61 2.57 -7.76 -3.57
CA GLU A 61 2.47 -8.46 -2.30
C GLU A 61 3.48 -7.86 -1.34
N TYR A 62 3.03 -7.56 -0.12
CA TYR A 62 3.89 -7.04 0.93
C TYR A 62 4.04 -8.07 2.03
N PHE A 63 5.29 -8.42 2.34
CA PHE A 63 5.61 -9.41 3.36
C PHE A 63 5.84 -8.71 4.69
N GLY A 64 4.80 -8.66 5.52
CA GLY A 64 4.86 -8.08 6.85
C GLY A 64 5.57 -8.99 7.86
N THR A 65 5.47 -8.65 9.13
CA THR A 65 6.15 -9.38 10.20
C THR A 65 5.54 -10.75 10.47
N GLU A 66 4.23 -10.90 10.30
CA GLU A 66 3.53 -12.16 10.63
C GLU A 66 2.98 -12.86 9.40
N HIS A 67 2.55 -12.11 8.40
CA HIS A 67 1.94 -12.66 7.20
C HIS A 67 2.10 -11.68 6.05
N SER A 68 1.85 -12.16 4.84
CA SER A 68 1.86 -11.30 3.66
C SER A 68 0.44 -10.84 3.30
N VAL A 69 0.37 -9.76 2.53
CA VAL A 69 -0.89 -9.23 2.03
C VAL A 69 -0.71 -8.83 0.57
N ARG A 70 -1.71 -9.15 -0.25
CA ARG A 70 -1.74 -8.77 -1.67
C ARG A 70 -2.63 -7.55 -1.83
N LEU A 71 -2.11 -6.52 -2.46
CA LEU A 71 -2.77 -5.23 -2.57
C LEU A 71 -2.82 -4.80 -4.03
N ALA A 72 -3.89 -4.09 -4.38
CA ALA A 72 -4.13 -3.61 -5.74
C ALA A 72 -3.75 -2.15 -5.87
N GLY A 73 -3.05 -1.81 -6.96
CA GLY A 73 -2.65 -0.44 -7.25
C GLY A 73 -1.45 0.01 -6.45
N ASN A 74 -1.24 1.31 -6.41
CA ASN A 74 -0.14 1.90 -5.67
C ASN A 74 -0.39 1.86 -4.16
N GLY A 75 0.69 1.80 -3.39
CA GLY A 75 0.62 1.89 -1.94
C GLY A 75 1.45 3.04 -1.43
N LEU A 76 0.98 3.70 -0.36
CA LEU A 76 1.72 4.74 0.31
C LEU A 76 1.93 4.35 1.77
N ILE A 77 3.19 4.26 2.18
CA ILE A 77 3.52 3.89 3.55
C ILE A 77 3.76 5.15 4.37
N LEU A 78 3.04 5.25 5.48
CA LEU A 78 3.20 6.30 6.48
C LEU A 78 3.36 5.67 7.85
N GLY A 79 4.01 6.39 8.75
CA GLY A 79 4.06 6.01 10.15
C GLY A 79 2.79 6.39 10.88
N LEU A 80 2.60 5.81 12.05
CA LEU A 80 1.45 6.07 12.91
C LEU A 80 1.95 6.43 14.31
N ASP A 81 1.50 7.57 14.82
CA ASP A 81 1.67 7.93 16.22
C ASP A 81 0.53 7.27 17.01
N ARG A 82 0.86 6.27 17.80
CA ARG A 82 -0.15 5.50 18.53
C ARG A 82 -0.84 6.29 19.65
N ASP A 83 -0.18 7.33 20.15
CA ASP A 83 -0.75 8.14 21.23
C ASP A 83 -1.81 9.10 20.71
N SER A 84 -1.55 9.72 19.55
CA SER A 84 -2.47 10.71 18.96
C SER A 84 -3.35 10.14 17.85
N GLY A 85 -2.93 9.03 17.23
CA GLY A 85 -3.59 8.47 16.06
C GLY A 85 -3.25 9.19 14.77
N ASP A 86 -2.33 10.14 14.80
CA ASP A 86 -1.96 10.92 13.62
C ASP A 86 -0.94 10.19 12.76
N SER A 87 -0.95 10.51 11.46
CA SER A 87 0.09 10.06 10.55
C SER A 87 1.38 10.84 10.81
N ILE A 88 2.49 10.13 10.80
CA ILE A 88 3.83 10.70 10.95
C ILE A 88 4.73 10.13 9.87
N SER A 89 5.96 10.66 9.77
CA SER A 89 6.95 10.11 8.86
C SER A 89 7.17 8.63 9.16
N THR A 90 7.27 7.82 8.10
CA THR A 90 7.57 6.40 8.27
C THR A 90 8.98 6.21 8.85
N THR A 91 9.14 5.18 9.67
CA THR A 91 10.43 4.77 10.19
C THR A 91 11.17 3.82 9.25
N LEU A 92 10.49 3.34 8.21
CA LEU A 92 11.06 2.41 7.25
C LEU A 92 11.90 3.14 6.21
N THR A 93 12.85 2.42 5.62
CA THR A 93 13.65 2.91 4.49
C THR A 93 13.14 2.29 3.20
N THR A 94 13.49 2.90 2.06
CA THR A 94 13.13 2.33 0.76
C THR A 94 13.72 0.93 0.59
N GLU A 95 14.92 0.71 1.10
CA GLU A 95 15.59 -0.59 1.00
C GLU A 95 14.85 -1.67 1.80
N GLU A 96 14.43 -1.35 3.01
CA GLU A 96 13.64 -2.27 3.83
C GLU A 96 12.33 -2.65 3.12
N VAL A 97 11.65 -1.66 2.53
CA VAL A 97 10.40 -1.88 1.81
C VAL A 97 10.62 -2.69 0.54
N LYS A 98 11.67 -2.38 -0.22
CA LYS A 98 12.02 -3.15 -1.42
C LYS A 98 12.21 -4.63 -1.13
N ASN A 99 12.80 -4.95 0.01
CA ASN A 99 13.03 -6.34 0.42
C ASN A 99 11.76 -7.06 0.82
N LYS A 100 10.67 -6.33 1.03
CA LYS A 100 9.39 -6.89 1.47
C LYS A 100 8.29 -6.81 0.41
N VAL A 101 8.57 -6.24 -0.74
CA VAL A 101 7.60 -6.06 -1.82
C VAL A 101 7.92 -7.00 -2.96
N VAL A 102 6.89 -7.70 -3.47
CA VAL A 102 6.98 -8.47 -4.70
C VAL A 102 5.91 -7.94 -5.64
N PHE A 103 6.32 -7.45 -6.80
CA PHE A 103 5.39 -7.02 -7.83
C PHE A 103 4.88 -8.25 -8.57
N LEU A 104 3.56 -8.39 -8.63
CA LEU A 104 2.95 -9.55 -9.25
C LEU A 104 2.90 -9.39 -10.78
N PRO A 105 2.90 -10.51 -11.54
CA PRO A 105 2.98 -10.43 -13.00
C PRO A 105 1.79 -9.73 -13.63
N ASP A 106 2.00 -9.15 -14.82
CA ASP A 106 0.92 -8.66 -15.66
C ASP A 106 -0.09 -9.79 -15.91
N GLY A 107 -1.36 -9.43 -15.87
CA GLY A 107 -2.43 -10.41 -16.04
C GLY A 107 -2.84 -11.12 -14.76
N PHE A 108 -2.06 -10.95 -13.67
CA PHE A 108 -2.50 -11.42 -12.37
C PHE A 108 -3.76 -10.65 -11.96
N SER A 109 -4.75 -11.35 -11.44
CA SER A 109 -5.95 -10.69 -10.94
C SER A 109 -6.45 -11.36 -9.69
N ILE A 110 -7.07 -10.58 -8.81
CA ILE A 110 -7.77 -11.08 -7.64
C ILE A 110 -9.26 -10.88 -7.90
N ASN A 111 -10.01 -11.98 -7.90
CA ASN A 111 -11.46 -11.89 -8.01
C ASN A 111 -12.04 -11.75 -6.61
N PRO A 112 -12.68 -10.61 -6.28
CA PRO A 112 -13.19 -10.40 -4.93
C PRO A 112 -14.17 -11.49 -4.46
N SER A 113 -14.95 -12.04 -5.37
CA SER A 113 -15.90 -13.12 -5.04
C SER A 113 -15.20 -14.43 -4.71
N MET A 114 -14.12 -14.75 -5.42
CA MET A 114 -13.33 -15.96 -5.19
C MET A 114 -12.46 -15.86 -3.95
N GLU A 115 -12.00 -14.67 -3.65
CA GLU A 115 -11.15 -14.44 -2.48
C GLU A 115 -11.87 -14.83 -1.19
N VAL A 116 -13.15 -14.52 -1.10
CA VAL A 116 -13.97 -14.92 0.04
C VAL A 116 -14.07 -16.44 0.14
N THR A 117 -14.11 -17.12 -0.98
CA THR A 117 -14.24 -18.58 -1.04
C THR A 117 -12.97 -19.29 -0.62
N GLU A 118 -11.82 -18.73 -0.93
CA GLU A 118 -10.52 -19.34 -0.62
C GLU A 118 -10.22 -19.38 0.87
N TRP A 119 -10.83 -18.52 1.65
CA TRP A 119 -10.60 -18.43 3.08
C TRP A 119 -11.47 -19.38 3.91
N VAL A 120 -12.32 -20.11 3.29
CA VAL A 120 -13.27 -21.01 3.96
C VAL A 120 -12.72 -22.41 4.19
#